data_320b17e9aaaf599fe1ec6e8a14374698
#
_entry.id   320b17e9aaaf599fe1ec6e8a14374698
#
_cell.length_a   1.000
_cell.length_b   1.000
_cell.length_c   1.000
_cell.angle_alpha   90.00
_cell.angle_beta   90.00
_cell.angle_gamma   90.00
#
_symmetry.space_group_name_H-M   'P 1'
#
loop_
_entity.id
_entity.type
_entity.pdbx_description
1 polymer ?
#
loop_
_entity_poly.entity_id
_entity_poly.type
_entity_poly.pdbx_seq_one_letter_code
_entity_poly.pdbx_strand_id
1 'polypeptide(L)'
;MMALDAARLYHLRGLDQAAVAQVLHVSRPQVSKLLATARELGYIRTHVVDPRESDRELVQTLTQHFRIAGLLLVSPSGPTTGDLLHALGAGAAHLTSNLVLPGEEDASFWWSRTVQACALEMACAPLRPRALYQCAGTAPGHDIHLSMRTFMERTDVEVHPCPVPLLHPSVTARLTAEESPEA
;
A
#
# COMPACT_ATOMS: atom_id res chain seq x y z
N MET A 1 -7.85 5.39 21.73
CA MET A 1 -7.69 3.94 21.68
C MET A 1 -9.01 3.21 21.47
N MET A 2 -10.06 3.42 22.25
CA MET A 2 -11.35 2.69 22.10
C MET A 2 -11.96 2.72 20.68
N ALA A 3 -11.82 3.82 19.92
CA ALA A 3 -12.31 3.88 18.53
C ALA A 3 -11.57 2.89 17.60
N LEU A 4 -10.26 2.75 17.79
CA LEU A 4 -9.44 1.76 17.05
C LEU A 4 -9.81 0.33 17.43
N ASP A 5 -10.03 0.07 18.73
CA ASP A 5 -10.40 -1.26 19.20
C ASP A 5 -11.78 -1.67 18.69
N ALA A 6 -12.76 -0.75 18.70
CA ALA A 6 -14.08 -0.95 18.10
C ALA A 6 -13.98 -1.26 16.60
N ALA A 7 -13.16 -0.51 15.86
CA ALA A 7 -12.92 -0.72 14.44
C ALA A 7 -12.33 -2.10 14.15
N ARG A 8 -11.34 -2.53 14.91
CA ARG A 8 -10.71 -3.85 14.77
C ARG A 8 -11.67 -5.01 15.05
N LEU A 9 -12.46 -4.89 16.13
CA LEU A 9 -13.44 -5.93 16.48
C LEU A 9 -14.53 -6.05 15.41
N TYR A 10 -15.02 -4.92 14.92
CA TYR A 10 -16.09 -4.89 13.92
C TYR A 10 -15.63 -5.32 12.53
N HIS A 11 -14.53 -4.69 12.00
CA HIS A 11 -14.10 -4.89 10.61
C HIS A 11 -13.14 -6.08 10.41
N LEU A 12 -12.24 -6.35 11.37
CA LEU A 12 -11.25 -7.43 11.20
C LEU A 12 -11.71 -8.76 11.81
N ARG A 13 -12.51 -8.71 12.90
CA ARG A 13 -13.02 -9.92 13.53
C ARG A 13 -14.47 -10.25 13.16
N GLY A 14 -15.12 -9.39 12.37
CA GLY A 14 -16.49 -9.63 11.90
C GLY A 14 -17.56 -9.62 12.99
N LEU A 15 -17.28 -9.05 14.17
CA LEU A 15 -18.26 -8.98 15.25
C LEU A 15 -19.32 -7.93 14.90
N ASP A 16 -20.57 -8.22 15.24
CA ASP A 16 -21.63 -7.22 15.14
C ASP A 16 -21.51 -6.14 16.25
N GLN A 17 -22.23 -5.04 16.10
CA GLN A 17 -22.17 -3.93 17.07
C GLN A 17 -22.59 -4.34 18.49
N ALA A 18 -23.44 -5.36 18.64
CA ALA A 18 -23.87 -5.83 19.94
C ALA A 18 -22.76 -6.61 20.64
N ALA A 19 -22.07 -7.50 19.90
CA ALA A 19 -20.92 -8.24 20.40
C ALA A 19 -19.74 -7.30 20.73
N VAL A 20 -19.47 -6.30 19.87
CA VAL A 20 -18.46 -5.27 20.14
C VAL A 20 -18.80 -4.49 21.41
N ALA A 21 -20.08 -4.14 21.63
CA ALA A 21 -20.54 -3.45 22.84
C ALA A 21 -20.26 -4.27 24.10
N GLN A 22 -20.50 -5.58 24.06
CA GLN A 22 -20.20 -6.51 25.15
C GLN A 22 -18.70 -6.58 25.44
N VAL A 23 -17.88 -6.76 24.41
CA VAL A 23 -16.41 -6.87 24.55
C VAL A 23 -15.79 -5.59 25.12
N LEU A 24 -16.28 -4.42 24.69
CA LEU A 24 -15.75 -3.13 25.12
C LEU A 24 -16.44 -2.58 26.37
N HIS A 25 -17.45 -3.27 26.91
CA HIS A 25 -18.25 -2.84 28.07
C HIS A 25 -18.88 -1.46 27.86
N VAL A 26 -19.43 -1.22 26.67
CA VAL A 26 -20.09 0.03 26.29
C VAL A 26 -21.50 -0.24 25.74
N SER A 27 -22.31 0.80 25.56
CA SER A 27 -23.62 0.66 24.91
C SER A 27 -23.47 0.54 23.38
N ARG A 28 -24.43 -0.14 22.71
CA ARG A 28 -24.47 -0.24 21.25
C ARG A 28 -24.46 1.13 20.54
N PRO A 29 -25.21 2.18 21.00
CA PRO A 29 -25.08 3.52 20.43
C PRO A 29 -23.67 4.11 20.57
N GLN A 30 -22.96 3.76 21.64
CA GLN A 30 -21.57 4.21 21.86
C GLN A 30 -20.60 3.53 20.88
N VAL A 31 -20.82 2.26 20.54
CA VAL A 31 -20.05 1.57 19.48
C VAL A 31 -20.24 2.28 18.14
N SER A 32 -21.47 2.67 17.79
CA SER A 32 -21.73 3.41 16.55
C SER A 32 -20.96 4.73 16.50
N LYS A 33 -20.87 5.48 17.60
CA LYS A 33 -20.09 6.71 17.71
C LYS A 33 -18.58 6.42 17.60
N LEU A 34 -18.08 5.35 18.24
CA LEU A 34 -16.68 4.95 18.15
C LEU A 34 -16.28 4.59 16.72
N LEU A 35 -17.15 3.88 15.98
CA LEU A 35 -16.90 3.56 14.56
C LEU A 35 -16.93 4.82 13.67
N ALA A 36 -17.80 5.80 13.95
CA ALA A 36 -17.80 7.09 13.28
C ALA A 36 -16.49 7.85 13.53
N THR A 37 -16.09 7.97 14.79
CA THR A 37 -14.80 8.57 15.17
C THR A 37 -13.59 7.84 14.54
N ALA A 38 -13.65 6.50 14.43
CA ALA A 38 -12.61 5.74 13.78
C ALA A 38 -12.47 6.06 12.27
N ARG A 39 -13.61 6.37 11.60
CA ARG A 39 -13.58 6.86 10.21
C ARG A 39 -13.03 8.28 10.12
N GLU A 40 -13.48 9.19 10.98
CA GLU A 40 -12.97 10.57 11.05
C GLU A 40 -11.46 10.63 11.30
N LEU A 41 -10.96 9.76 12.17
CA LEU A 41 -9.53 9.63 12.46
C LEU A 41 -8.74 8.86 11.40
N GLY A 42 -9.40 8.36 10.35
CA GLY A 42 -8.75 7.62 9.28
C GLY A 42 -8.32 6.18 9.64
N TYR A 43 -8.78 5.65 10.78
CA TYR A 43 -8.53 4.25 11.16
C TYR A 43 -9.33 3.25 10.32
N ILE A 44 -10.45 3.70 9.75
CA ILE A 44 -11.28 2.95 8.80
C ILE A 44 -11.26 3.71 7.49
N ARG A 45 -10.77 3.06 6.43
CA ARG A 45 -10.90 3.52 5.06
C ARG A 45 -11.76 2.53 4.31
N THR A 46 -12.80 3.00 3.66
CA THR A 46 -13.70 2.15 2.88
C THR A 46 -13.45 2.42 1.41
N HIS A 47 -13.06 1.39 0.69
CA HIS A 47 -12.98 1.42 -0.77
C HIS A 47 -14.18 0.65 -1.33
N VAL A 48 -15.00 1.31 -2.12
CA VAL A 48 -16.10 0.67 -2.85
C VAL A 48 -15.62 0.43 -4.27
N VAL A 49 -15.43 -0.83 -4.63
CA VAL A 49 -15.15 -1.22 -6.01
C VAL A 49 -16.49 -1.42 -6.70
N ASP A 50 -16.89 -0.49 -7.56
CA ASP A 50 -18.04 -0.69 -8.44
C ASP A 50 -17.56 -1.40 -9.72
N PRO A 51 -17.90 -2.67 -9.91
CA PRO A 51 -17.50 -3.40 -11.13
C PRO A 51 -18.12 -2.84 -12.41
N ARG A 52 -19.08 -1.91 -12.30
CA ARG A 52 -19.71 -1.21 -13.44
C ARG A 52 -18.90 0.02 -13.86
N GLU A 53 -18.08 0.58 -12.97
CA GLU A 53 -17.19 1.72 -13.25
C GLU A 53 -15.91 1.31 -14.00
N SER A 54 -15.56 0.03 -14.00
CA SER A 54 -14.50 -0.46 -14.86
C SER A 54 -15.03 -0.42 -16.31
N ASP A 55 -14.60 0.58 -17.06
CA ASP A 55 -14.84 0.61 -18.50
C ASP A 55 -14.13 -0.61 -19.14
N ARG A 56 -14.91 -1.70 -19.27
CA ARG A 56 -14.39 -2.98 -19.78
C ARG A 56 -13.83 -2.83 -21.19
N GLU A 57 -14.44 -1.96 -21.99
CA GLU A 57 -14.00 -1.69 -23.35
C GLU A 57 -12.64 -0.95 -23.33
N LEU A 58 -12.48 0.03 -22.47
CA LEU A 58 -11.22 0.74 -22.28
C LEU A 58 -10.13 -0.21 -21.76
N VAL A 59 -10.43 -1.01 -20.74
CA VAL A 59 -9.49 -2.02 -20.21
C VAL A 59 -9.06 -2.98 -21.31
N GLN A 60 -10.00 -3.51 -22.08
CA GLN A 60 -9.70 -4.44 -23.15
C GLN A 60 -8.86 -3.78 -24.25
N THR A 61 -9.21 -2.57 -24.66
CA THR A 61 -8.48 -1.79 -25.67
C THR A 61 -7.04 -1.53 -25.23
N LEU A 62 -6.83 -1.04 -24.00
CA LEU A 62 -5.50 -0.75 -23.46
C LEU A 62 -4.67 -2.03 -23.27
N THR A 63 -5.28 -3.10 -22.76
CA THR A 63 -4.61 -4.39 -22.54
C THR A 63 -4.12 -4.97 -23.87
N GLN A 64 -4.93 -4.92 -24.91
CA GLN A 64 -4.57 -5.38 -26.25
C GLN A 64 -3.50 -4.48 -26.90
N HIS A 65 -3.70 -3.15 -26.83
CA HIS A 65 -2.78 -2.19 -27.46
C HIS A 65 -1.37 -2.26 -26.86
N PHE A 66 -1.27 -2.30 -25.53
CA PHE A 66 0.01 -2.34 -24.83
C PHE A 66 0.53 -3.76 -24.56
N ARG A 67 -0.22 -4.80 -24.93
CA ARG A 67 0.11 -6.23 -24.71
C ARG A 67 0.48 -6.53 -23.24
N ILE A 68 -0.28 -5.96 -22.31
CA ILE A 68 -0.09 -6.19 -20.86
C ILE A 68 -1.03 -7.31 -20.38
N ALA A 69 -0.56 -8.07 -19.39
CA ALA A 69 -1.30 -9.23 -18.86
C ALA A 69 -2.58 -8.83 -18.10
N GLY A 70 -2.61 -7.63 -17.52
CA GLY A 70 -3.77 -7.13 -16.79
C GLY A 70 -3.70 -5.63 -16.57
N LEU A 71 -4.86 -5.02 -16.35
CA LEU A 71 -5.04 -3.61 -16.07
C LEU A 71 -6.16 -3.43 -15.04
N LEU A 72 -5.90 -2.64 -14.02
CA LEU A 72 -6.91 -2.20 -13.06
C LEU A 72 -7.12 -0.69 -13.23
N LEU A 73 -8.34 -0.29 -13.58
CA LEU A 73 -8.75 1.10 -13.53
C LEU A 73 -9.17 1.45 -12.10
N VAL A 74 -8.75 2.61 -11.64
CA VAL A 74 -9.12 3.14 -10.32
C VAL A 74 -9.76 4.50 -10.48
N SER A 75 -10.82 4.74 -9.71
CA SER A 75 -11.51 6.03 -9.66
C SER A 75 -11.17 6.74 -8.35
N PRO A 76 -10.58 7.94 -8.39
CA PRO A 76 -10.30 8.71 -7.17
C PRO A 76 -11.62 9.17 -6.53
N SER A 77 -11.66 9.23 -5.20
CA SER A 77 -12.84 9.68 -4.44
C SER A 77 -13.10 11.18 -4.51
N GLY A 78 -12.15 11.96 -5.02
CA GLY A 78 -12.22 13.41 -5.15
C GLY A 78 -11.21 13.94 -6.16
N PRO A 79 -11.19 15.28 -6.36
CA PRO A 79 -10.42 15.91 -7.44
C PRO A 79 -8.94 16.19 -7.08
N THR A 80 -8.50 15.87 -5.87
CA THR A 80 -7.14 16.22 -5.43
C THR A 80 -6.11 15.18 -5.85
N THR A 81 -4.84 15.60 -5.94
CA THR A 81 -3.72 14.66 -6.15
C THR A 81 -3.64 13.61 -5.02
N GLY A 82 -4.04 13.99 -3.80
CA GLY A 82 -4.10 13.06 -2.67
C GLY A 82 -5.11 11.94 -2.90
N ASP A 83 -6.31 12.27 -3.37
CA ASP A 83 -7.35 11.29 -3.70
C ASP A 83 -6.90 10.33 -4.80
N LEU A 84 -6.24 10.85 -5.83
CA LEU A 84 -5.67 10.04 -6.90
C LEU A 84 -4.58 9.10 -6.40
N LEU A 85 -3.64 9.60 -5.58
CA LEU A 85 -2.57 8.78 -5.01
C LEU A 85 -3.12 7.68 -4.10
N HIS A 86 -4.15 7.99 -3.31
CA HIS A 86 -4.83 7.00 -2.48
C HIS A 86 -5.49 5.90 -3.33
N ALA A 87 -6.25 6.26 -4.37
CA ALA A 87 -6.89 5.30 -5.26
C ALA A 87 -5.86 4.41 -5.99
N LEU A 88 -4.78 5.01 -6.52
CA LEU A 88 -3.67 4.28 -7.14
C LEU A 88 -2.95 3.37 -6.16
N GLY A 89 -2.71 3.85 -4.93
CA GLY A 89 -2.06 3.07 -3.87
C GLY A 89 -2.88 1.85 -3.48
N ALA A 90 -4.18 2.02 -3.26
CA ALA A 90 -5.10 0.94 -2.93
C ALA A 90 -5.22 -0.08 -4.07
N GLY A 91 -5.36 0.39 -5.31
CA GLY A 91 -5.39 -0.47 -6.49
C GLY A 91 -4.09 -1.25 -6.68
N ALA A 92 -2.93 -0.62 -6.51
CA ALA A 92 -1.64 -1.27 -6.60
C ALA A 92 -1.44 -2.30 -5.48
N ALA A 93 -1.81 -1.99 -4.25
CA ALA A 93 -1.75 -2.95 -3.13
C ALA A 93 -2.63 -4.17 -3.38
N HIS A 94 -3.83 -3.98 -3.94
CA HIS A 94 -4.71 -5.07 -4.34
C HIS A 94 -4.11 -5.94 -5.45
N LEU A 95 -3.57 -5.34 -6.50
CA LEU A 95 -2.94 -6.08 -7.60
C LEU A 95 -1.72 -6.87 -7.11
N THR A 96 -0.82 -6.25 -6.35
CA THR A 96 0.41 -6.90 -5.90
C THR A 96 0.13 -8.05 -4.95
N SER A 97 -0.87 -7.95 -4.07
CA SER A 97 -1.24 -9.05 -3.17
C SER A 97 -1.79 -10.29 -3.90
N ASN A 98 -2.28 -10.12 -5.14
CA ASN A 98 -2.76 -11.23 -5.96
C ASN A 98 -1.69 -11.79 -6.91
N LEU A 99 -0.60 -11.06 -7.14
CA LEU A 99 0.45 -11.44 -8.08
C LEU A 99 1.67 -12.07 -7.40
N VAL A 100 1.94 -11.70 -6.15
CA VAL A 100 3.11 -12.17 -5.41
C VAL A 100 2.72 -13.26 -4.44
N LEU A 101 3.30 -14.46 -4.62
CA LEU A 101 3.10 -15.57 -3.70
C LEU A 101 3.85 -15.31 -2.39
N PRO A 102 3.18 -15.47 -1.24
CA PRO A 102 3.80 -15.21 0.06
C PRO A 102 5.04 -16.08 0.30
N GLY A 103 6.19 -15.44 0.51
CA GLY A 103 7.44 -16.09 0.91
C GLY A 103 8.18 -16.87 -0.19
N GLU A 104 7.63 -16.93 -1.41
CA GLU A 104 8.23 -17.71 -2.51
C GLU A 104 9.06 -16.84 -3.46
N GLU A 105 8.68 -15.58 -3.65
CA GLU A 105 9.27 -14.70 -4.65
C GLU A 105 9.94 -13.48 -4.01
N ASP A 106 11.02 -13.02 -4.61
CA ASP A 106 11.58 -11.71 -4.35
C ASP A 106 10.84 -10.66 -5.17
N ALA A 107 10.64 -9.49 -4.59
CA ALA A 107 10.07 -8.38 -5.29
C ALA A 107 11.04 -7.19 -5.33
N SER A 108 10.95 -6.41 -6.39
CA SER A 108 11.74 -5.21 -6.52
C SER A 108 10.83 -4.00 -6.73
N PHE A 109 11.26 -2.84 -6.25
CA PHE A 109 10.48 -1.63 -6.35
C PHE A 109 11.32 -0.43 -6.74
N TRP A 110 10.69 0.46 -7.49
CA TRP A 110 11.23 1.78 -7.80
C TRP A 110 10.54 2.81 -6.95
N TRP A 111 11.30 3.71 -6.36
CA TRP A 111 10.70 4.69 -5.46
C TRP A 111 9.85 5.74 -6.18
N SER A 112 8.64 5.93 -5.72
CA SER A 112 7.73 7.00 -6.16
C SER A 112 6.67 7.31 -5.10
N ARG A 113 5.99 8.46 -5.25
CA ARG A 113 4.84 8.82 -4.40
C ARG A 113 3.71 7.80 -4.50
N THR A 114 3.52 7.17 -5.66
CA THR A 114 2.52 6.13 -5.87
C THR A 114 2.89 4.85 -5.14
N VAL A 115 4.17 4.45 -5.17
CA VAL A 115 4.66 3.29 -4.42
C VAL A 115 4.57 3.52 -2.92
N GLN A 116 4.82 4.74 -2.45
CA GLN A 116 4.57 5.11 -1.05
C GLN A 116 3.10 4.97 -0.67
N ALA A 117 2.19 5.47 -1.51
CA ALA A 117 0.76 5.30 -1.29
C ALA A 117 0.36 3.82 -1.28
N CYS A 118 0.93 3.00 -2.17
CA CYS A 118 0.75 1.55 -2.17
C CYS A 118 1.19 0.92 -0.83
N ALA A 119 2.38 1.28 -0.32
CA ALA A 119 2.88 0.77 0.95
C ALA A 119 1.97 1.13 2.13
N LEU A 120 1.38 2.32 2.13
CA LEU A 120 0.43 2.74 3.16
C LEU A 120 -0.86 1.90 3.15
N GLU A 121 -1.28 1.41 2.00
CA GLU A 121 -2.48 0.58 1.83
C GLU A 121 -2.22 -0.92 2.05
N MET A 122 -0.97 -1.36 2.06
CA MET A 122 -0.60 -2.78 2.25
C MET A 122 -1.00 -3.38 3.61
N ALA A 123 -1.35 -2.55 4.58
CA ALA A 123 -1.92 -3.04 5.85
C ALA A 123 -3.22 -3.83 5.65
N CYS A 124 -3.97 -3.55 4.56
CA CYS A 124 -5.23 -4.20 4.24
C CYS A 124 -5.06 -5.38 3.27
N ALA A 125 -3.97 -5.42 2.53
CA ALA A 125 -3.64 -6.47 1.56
C ALA A 125 -2.13 -6.75 1.64
N PRO A 126 -1.67 -7.56 2.59
CA PRO A 126 -0.25 -7.71 2.87
C PRO A 126 0.48 -8.38 1.70
N LEU A 127 1.33 -7.63 1.04
CA LEU A 127 2.39 -8.17 0.21
C LEU A 127 3.39 -8.86 1.14
N ARG A 128 3.70 -10.12 0.86
CA ARG A 128 4.67 -10.90 1.63
C ARG A 128 5.66 -11.60 0.70
N PRO A 129 6.48 -10.85 -0.06
CA PRO A 129 7.59 -11.44 -0.78
C PRO A 129 8.62 -11.99 0.21
N ARG A 130 9.53 -12.82 -0.26
CA ARG A 130 10.66 -13.29 0.55
C ARG A 130 11.57 -12.13 0.92
N ALA A 131 11.87 -11.26 -0.03
CA ALA A 131 12.63 -10.03 0.18
C ALA A 131 12.17 -8.93 -0.79
N LEU A 132 12.40 -7.66 -0.40
CA LEU A 132 12.13 -6.47 -1.22
C LEU A 132 13.44 -5.77 -1.57
N TYR A 133 13.71 -5.59 -2.86
CA TYR A 133 14.90 -4.93 -3.36
C TYR A 133 14.57 -3.56 -3.96
N GLN A 134 15.28 -2.53 -3.53
CA GLN A 134 15.18 -1.21 -4.14
C GLN A 134 15.98 -1.18 -5.45
N CYS A 135 15.33 -0.91 -6.60
CA CYS A 135 15.96 -0.92 -7.92
C CYS A 135 16.78 0.33 -8.25
N ALA A 136 16.55 1.43 -7.56
CA ALA A 136 17.25 2.69 -7.80
C ALA A 136 17.58 3.39 -6.51
N GLY A 137 18.71 4.05 -6.51
CA GLY A 137 19.19 4.86 -5.41
C GLY A 137 18.32 6.11 -5.16
N THR A 138 18.76 6.90 -4.21
CA THR A 138 18.01 8.03 -3.68
C THR A 138 18.17 9.28 -4.54
N ALA A 139 17.09 10.04 -4.73
CA ALA A 139 17.14 11.38 -5.28
C ALA A 139 17.22 12.43 -4.16
N PRO A 140 17.97 13.51 -4.32
CA PRO A 140 17.98 14.60 -3.34
C PRO A 140 16.58 15.13 -3.06
N GLY A 141 16.25 15.35 -1.78
CA GLY A 141 14.94 15.89 -1.38
C GLY A 141 13.81 14.89 -1.23
N HIS A 142 14.05 13.59 -1.45
CA HIS A 142 13.10 12.53 -1.14
C HIS A 142 13.46 11.86 0.17
N ASP A 143 12.54 11.85 1.11
CA ASP A 143 12.72 11.12 2.37
C ASP A 143 12.45 9.63 2.15
N ILE A 144 13.45 8.95 1.62
CA ILE A 144 13.42 7.52 1.32
C ILE A 144 13.38 6.71 2.60
N HIS A 145 14.03 7.18 3.66
CA HIS A 145 14.03 6.49 4.93
C HIS A 145 12.61 6.35 5.49
N LEU A 146 11.78 7.40 5.38
CA LEU A 146 10.38 7.32 5.82
C LEU A 146 9.61 6.25 5.06
N SER A 147 9.88 6.10 3.84
CA SER A 147 9.12 5.26 2.91
C SER A 147 9.55 3.81 2.96
N MET A 148 10.85 3.55 3.05
CA MET A 148 11.36 2.22 3.35
C MET A 148 10.86 1.74 4.72
N ARG A 149 10.92 2.61 5.72
CA ARG A 149 10.37 2.35 7.04
C ARG A 149 8.88 1.99 6.98
N THR A 150 8.09 2.71 6.16
CA THR A 150 6.68 2.38 5.95
C THR A 150 6.52 0.98 5.35
N PHE A 151 7.33 0.58 4.36
CA PHE A 151 7.31 -0.78 3.83
C PHE A 151 7.67 -1.82 4.89
N MET A 152 8.76 -1.62 5.62
CA MET A 152 9.20 -2.54 6.67
C MET A 152 8.13 -2.70 7.77
N GLU A 153 7.55 -1.59 8.24
CA GLU A 153 6.53 -1.60 9.28
C GLU A 153 5.20 -2.23 8.83
N ARG A 154 4.91 -2.22 7.52
CA ARG A 154 3.64 -2.70 6.97
C ARG A 154 3.69 -4.12 6.44
N THR A 155 4.82 -4.55 5.92
CA THR A 155 4.96 -5.85 5.26
C THR A 155 5.65 -6.91 6.11
N ASP A 156 6.37 -6.51 7.15
CA ASP A 156 7.24 -7.40 7.97
C ASP A 156 8.21 -8.21 7.10
N VAL A 157 8.70 -7.59 6.02
CA VAL A 157 9.59 -8.19 5.02
C VAL A 157 10.93 -7.48 5.06
N GLU A 158 12.02 -8.23 4.88
CA GLU A 158 13.36 -7.66 4.76
C GLU A 158 13.47 -6.78 3.51
N VAL A 159 13.92 -5.53 3.70
CA VAL A 159 14.08 -4.55 2.62
C VAL A 159 15.56 -4.28 2.40
N HIS A 160 16.05 -4.55 1.20
CA HIS A 160 17.41 -4.28 0.76
C HIS A 160 17.47 -2.92 0.04
N PRO A 161 18.08 -1.89 0.65
CA PRO A 161 18.22 -0.59 0.02
C PRO A 161 19.25 -0.63 -1.12
N CYS A 162 19.05 0.22 -2.12
CA CYS A 162 20.10 0.51 -3.09
C CYS A 162 21.03 1.59 -2.52
N PRO A 163 22.29 1.31 -2.22
CA PRO A 163 23.19 2.25 -1.55
C PRO A 163 23.67 3.37 -2.46
N VAL A 164 23.38 3.30 -3.76
CA VAL A 164 23.91 4.22 -4.77
C VAL A 164 22.91 5.33 -5.05
N PRO A 165 23.34 6.62 -5.07
CA PRO A 165 22.49 7.74 -5.45
C PRO A 165 21.90 7.57 -6.86
N LEU A 166 20.64 7.98 -7.05
CA LEU A 166 20.00 7.93 -8.36
C LEU A 166 20.77 8.74 -9.43
N LEU A 167 21.32 9.87 -9.04
CA LEU A 167 22.14 10.74 -9.89
C LEU A 167 23.62 10.52 -9.57
N HIS A 168 24.22 9.51 -10.18
CA HIS A 168 25.65 9.27 -10.06
C HIS A 168 26.36 9.69 -11.37
N PRO A 169 27.52 10.35 -11.28
CA PRO A 169 28.22 10.88 -12.47
C PRO A 169 28.76 9.79 -13.41
N SER A 170 28.95 8.57 -12.94
CA SER A 170 29.37 7.47 -13.80
C SER A 170 28.71 6.14 -13.42
N VAL A 171 28.42 5.33 -14.44
CA VAL A 171 27.86 3.96 -14.26
C VAL A 171 28.87 3.07 -13.55
N THR A 172 30.18 3.22 -13.89
CA THR A 172 31.25 2.42 -13.29
C THR A 172 31.36 2.67 -11.79
N ALA A 173 31.28 3.93 -11.35
CA ALA A 173 31.30 4.25 -9.93
C ALA A 173 30.08 3.72 -9.17
N ARG A 174 28.91 3.61 -9.84
CA ARG A 174 27.74 2.96 -9.28
C ARG A 174 27.97 1.48 -9.03
N LEU A 175 28.46 0.76 -10.02
CA LEU A 175 28.74 -0.67 -9.91
C LEU A 175 29.77 -0.96 -8.80
N THR A 176 30.82 -0.13 -8.71
CA THR A 176 31.85 -0.29 -7.67
C THR A 176 31.30 -0.03 -6.25
N ALA A 177 30.34 0.90 -6.12
CA ALA A 177 29.69 1.15 -4.83
C ALA A 177 28.78 0.00 -4.41
N GLU A 178 28.09 -0.64 -5.36
CA GLU A 178 27.22 -1.80 -5.09
C GLU A 178 28.03 -3.03 -4.63
N GLU A 179 29.28 -3.15 -5.04
CA GLU A 179 30.18 -4.24 -4.64
C GLU A 179 30.87 -4.00 -3.28
N SER A 180 30.74 -2.83 -2.70
CA SER A 180 31.35 -2.51 -1.40
C SER A 180 30.45 -2.93 -0.25
N PRO A 181 30.87 -3.88 0.61
CA PRO A 181 30.03 -4.38 1.71
C PRO A 181 29.82 -3.37 2.86
N GLU A 182 30.42 -2.19 2.79
CA GLU A 182 30.38 -1.13 3.81
C GLU A 182 29.69 0.15 3.30
N ALA A 183 28.99 0.11 2.17
CA ALA A 183 28.32 1.28 1.60
C ALA A 183 26.91 1.49 2.17
#